data_37531ba4c94840b3f3526b1721a415af
#
_entry.id   37531ba4c94840b3f3526b1721a415af
#
_cell.length_a   1.000
_cell.length_b   1.000
_cell.length_c   1.000
_cell.angle_alpha   90.00
_cell.angle_beta   90.00
_cell.angle_gamma   90.00
#
_symmetry.space_group_name_H-M   'P 1'
#
loop_
_entity.id
_entity.type
_entity.pdbx_description
1 polymer ?
#
loop_
_entity_poly.entity_id
_entity_poly.type
_entity_poly.pdbx_seq_one_letter_code
_entity_poly.pdbx_strand_id
1 'polypeptide(L)'
;MKKILYDNQMFTFQRFGGVTRYFADLMYNLPNDEFRSSMPMRFCENHYVTVTYGRKYPSLSFPKNYRWRRRIYQLANMTYAWNAVRMCDYDIFHPTYYNPYFLSAVKRRKKPFVLTIHDMTFERYPQDVLIYDRTIPHKKRLIAEADHIIAVSENTKRDIIELSGIDPSKISVVHHGYRPIAEAAPQLFDRYVLYVGERKGYKNFFPWLSAVRPLLMADPTLRIVCTGNPFSAAEIKFFNKWNVTDRLLHISANDEQMASLYRYALCFVFPSHYEGFGIPILEAFSNGCPVCLSDASCFPEVAGDAALYFNPNDAQSMQDALHELITSSALRSELSLKGKERVREFSLERMVEATCNVYRKL
;
A
#
# COMPACT_ATOMS: atom_id res chain seq x y z
N MET A 1 -18.53 23.42 10.03
CA MET A 1 -17.73 22.19 10.24
C MET A 1 -18.44 21.03 9.57
N LYS A 2 -17.87 20.50 8.45
CA LYS A 2 -18.44 19.36 7.71
C LYS A 2 -18.18 18.05 8.47
N LYS A 3 -19.17 17.17 8.51
CA LYS A 3 -19.11 15.87 9.19
C LYS A 3 -18.81 14.77 8.19
N ILE A 4 -17.68 14.12 8.32
CA ILE A 4 -17.25 13.03 7.46
C ILE A 4 -17.48 11.71 8.19
N LEU A 5 -18.31 10.84 7.59
CA LEU A 5 -18.56 9.51 8.10
C LEU A 5 -17.72 8.49 7.30
N TYR A 6 -16.82 7.80 7.98
CA TYR A 6 -16.08 6.66 7.43
C TYR A 6 -16.72 5.36 7.90
N ASP A 7 -16.59 4.30 7.13
CA ASP A 7 -16.92 2.98 7.61
C ASP A 7 -15.69 2.22 8.16
N ASN A 8 -15.92 1.01 8.61
CA ASN A 8 -14.90 0.21 9.29
C ASN A 8 -14.42 -0.99 8.47
N GLN A 9 -14.75 -1.09 7.17
CA GLN A 9 -14.48 -2.29 6.36
C GLN A 9 -13.02 -2.76 6.51
N MET A 10 -12.05 -1.92 6.10
CA MET A 10 -10.64 -2.31 6.14
C MET A 10 -10.11 -2.51 7.55
N PHE A 11 -10.54 -1.72 8.51
CA PHE A 11 -10.11 -1.84 9.91
C PHE A 11 -10.58 -3.12 10.60
N THR A 12 -11.64 -3.73 10.08
CA THR A 12 -12.11 -5.04 10.52
C THR A 12 -11.36 -6.18 9.83
N PHE A 13 -10.90 -5.96 8.58
CA PHE A 13 -10.21 -6.99 7.78
C PHE A 13 -8.70 -7.05 8.03
N GLN A 14 -8.06 -5.91 8.27
CA GLN A 14 -6.61 -5.83 8.37
C GLN A 14 -6.17 -5.38 9.78
N ARG A 15 -5.23 -6.11 10.35
CA ARG A 15 -4.51 -5.66 11.55
C ARG A 15 -3.42 -4.64 11.20
N PHE A 16 -2.75 -4.83 10.08
CA PHE A 16 -1.74 -3.96 9.47
C PHE A 16 -2.02 -3.87 7.97
N GLY A 17 -1.75 -2.73 7.35
CA GLY A 17 -1.84 -2.60 5.89
C GLY A 17 -1.84 -1.14 5.42
N GLY A 18 -1.39 -0.90 4.19
CA GLY A 18 -1.29 0.44 3.62
C GLY A 18 -2.62 1.18 3.56
N VAL A 19 -3.71 0.48 3.22
CA VAL A 19 -5.06 1.09 3.16
C VAL A 19 -5.54 1.53 4.53
N THR A 20 -5.35 0.71 5.57
CA THR A 20 -5.75 1.09 6.93
C THR A 20 -4.89 2.20 7.50
N ARG A 21 -3.59 2.24 7.16
CA ARG A 21 -2.71 3.36 7.50
C ARG A 21 -3.19 4.65 6.84
N TYR A 22 -3.46 4.63 5.53
CA TYR A 22 -3.97 5.77 4.79
C TYR A 22 -5.22 6.39 5.45
N PHE A 23 -6.24 5.58 5.73
CA PHE A 23 -7.46 6.10 6.34
C PHE A 23 -7.27 6.54 7.80
N ALA A 24 -6.44 5.86 8.58
CA ALA A 24 -6.11 6.29 9.93
C ALA A 24 -5.39 7.65 9.89
N ASP A 25 -4.35 7.77 9.09
CA ASP A 25 -3.59 9.01 8.94
C ASP A 25 -4.50 10.15 8.43
N LEU A 26 -5.39 9.90 7.48
CA LEU A 26 -6.36 10.89 7.01
C LEU A 26 -7.31 11.32 8.12
N MET A 27 -8.02 10.37 8.75
CA MET A 27 -9.07 10.67 9.73
C MET A 27 -8.57 11.45 10.96
N TYR A 28 -7.37 11.14 11.41
CA TYR A 28 -6.82 11.73 12.64
C TYR A 28 -6.03 13.03 12.40
N ASN A 29 -5.78 13.41 11.15
CA ASN A 29 -5.09 14.64 10.79
C ASN A 29 -5.97 15.66 10.02
N LEU A 30 -7.28 15.38 9.86
CA LEU A 30 -8.19 16.39 9.33
C LEU A 30 -8.22 17.64 10.24
N PRO A 31 -8.23 18.86 9.67
CA PRO A 31 -8.37 20.10 10.44
C PRO A 31 -9.66 20.10 11.26
N ASN A 32 -9.53 20.17 12.59
CA ASN A 32 -10.67 20.06 13.52
C ASN A 32 -11.60 21.27 13.53
N ASP A 33 -11.18 22.38 12.99
CA ASP A 33 -11.98 23.61 12.80
C ASP A 33 -12.89 23.52 11.57
N GLU A 34 -12.50 22.75 10.54
CA GLU A 34 -13.30 22.59 9.31
C GLU A 34 -14.07 21.26 9.28
N PHE A 35 -13.46 20.17 9.75
CA PHE A 35 -13.97 18.80 9.59
C PHE A 35 -14.08 18.05 10.90
N ARG A 36 -15.12 17.24 11.00
CA ARG A 36 -15.29 16.28 12.09
C ARG A 36 -15.39 14.88 11.52
N SER A 37 -14.36 14.07 11.74
CA SER A 37 -14.35 12.65 11.33
C SER A 37 -15.07 11.77 12.34
N SER A 38 -15.78 10.76 11.87
CA SER A 38 -16.34 9.69 12.69
C SER A 38 -16.24 8.36 11.96
N MET A 39 -15.88 7.31 12.72
CA MET A 39 -15.84 5.93 12.21
C MET A 39 -16.54 5.03 13.22
N PRO A 40 -17.82 4.66 12.96
CA PRO A 40 -18.57 3.79 13.84
C PRO A 40 -18.03 2.37 13.79
N MET A 41 -17.40 1.94 14.88
CA MET A 41 -16.82 0.61 15.03
C MET A 41 -16.97 0.14 16.47
N ARG A 42 -17.35 -1.12 16.67
CA ARG A 42 -17.54 -1.69 18.01
C ARG A 42 -16.32 -2.46 18.51
N PHE A 43 -15.63 -3.16 17.60
CA PHE A 43 -14.44 -3.95 17.89
C PHE A 43 -13.32 -3.60 16.92
N CYS A 44 -12.11 -3.41 17.42
CA CYS A 44 -10.95 -3.09 16.61
C CYS A 44 -9.67 -3.74 17.13
N GLU A 45 -8.94 -4.38 16.25
CA GLU A 45 -7.59 -4.90 16.49
C GLU A 45 -6.56 -4.26 15.54
N ASN A 46 -6.96 -3.23 14.80
CA ASN A 46 -6.07 -2.57 13.86
C ASN A 46 -5.02 -1.74 14.61
N HIS A 47 -3.76 -1.94 14.26
CA HIS A 47 -2.60 -1.33 14.91
C HIS A 47 -2.65 0.20 14.85
N TYR A 48 -2.92 0.76 13.68
CA TYR A 48 -2.89 2.23 13.51
C TYR A 48 -3.93 2.94 14.37
N VAL A 49 -5.12 2.37 14.49
CA VAL A 49 -6.19 2.96 15.33
C VAL A 49 -5.91 2.77 16.82
N THR A 50 -5.44 1.59 17.23
CA THR A 50 -5.33 1.26 18.66
C THR A 50 -3.98 1.67 19.27
N VAL A 51 -2.88 1.51 18.54
CA VAL A 51 -1.53 1.81 19.01
C VAL A 51 -1.11 3.21 18.60
N THR A 52 -1.12 3.51 17.29
CA THR A 52 -0.62 4.79 16.76
C THR A 52 -1.48 5.97 17.23
N TYR A 53 -2.82 5.83 17.25
CA TYR A 53 -3.74 6.89 17.66
C TYR A 53 -4.39 6.64 19.01
N GLY A 54 -3.99 5.60 19.75
CA GLY A 54 -4.36 5.37 21.15
C GLY A 54 -5.84 5.11 21.42
N ARG A 55 -6.64 4.75 20.41
CA ARG A 55 -8.08 4.51 20.57
C ARG A 55 -8.32 3.14 21.21
N LYS A 56 -9.11 3.11 22.27
CA LYS A 56 -9.49 1.88 22.98
C LYS A 56 -10.82 1.34 22.47
N TYR A 57 -10.84 0.05 22.14
CA TYR A 57 -12.05 -0.68 21.76
C TYR A 57 -12.23 -1.90 22.66
N PRO A 58 -13.47 -2.32 22.94
CA PRO A 58 -13.72 -3.57 23.65
C PRO A 58 -13.10 -4.75 22.88
N SER A 59 -12.46 -5.65 23.61
CA SER A 59 -12.04 -6.95 23.08
C SER A 59 -12.87 -8.04 23.73
N LEU A 60 -13.36 -8.99 22.97
CA LEU A 60 -14.00 -10.18 23.51
C LEU A 60 -12.91 -11.16 23.93
N SER A 61 -12.98 -11.64 25.19
CA SER A 61 -12.05 -12.63 25.74
C SER A 61 -12.34 -14.03 25.18
N PHE A 62 -12.03 -14.24 23.91
CA PHE A 62 -12.01 -15.57 23.30
C PHE A 62 -10.58 -16.08 23.15
N PRO A 63 -10.34 -17.40 23.15
CA PRO A 63 -9.02 -17.95 22.83
C PRO A 63 -8.48 -17.37 21.53
N LYS A 64 -7.18 -17.01 21.50
CA LYS A 64 -6.54 -16.28 20.39
C LYS A 64 -6.73 -16.93 19.00
N ASN A 65 -6.93 -18.24 18.93
CA ASN A 65 -7.07 -19.01 17.70
C ASN A 65 -8.51 -19.21 17.23
N TYR A 66 -9.47 -18.47 17.75
CA TYR A 66 -10.87 -18.72 17.43
C TYR A 66 -11.27 -18.06 16.11
N ARG A 67 -11.39 -18.86 15.04
CA ARG A 67 -11.78 -18.40 13.67
C ARG A 67 -13.13 -17.65 13.66
N TRP A 68 -14.02 -17.96 14.59
CA TRP A 68 -15.32 -17.30 14.75
C TRP A 68 -15.23 -15.88 15.31
N ARG A 69 -14.22 -15.55 16.09
CA ARG A 69 -14.01 -14.20 16.64
C ARG A 69 -14.00 -13.15 15.53
N ARG A 70 -13.22 -13.39 14.47
CA ARG A 70 -13.14 -12.49 13.31
C ARG A 70 -14.49 -12.31 12.62
N ARG A 71 -15.27 -13.41 12.45
CA ARG A 71 -16.62 -13.33 11.87
C ARG A 71 -17.58 -12.56 12.75
N ILE A 72 -17.54 -12.74 14.07
CA ILE A 72 -18.36 -11.99 15.02
C ILE A 72 -18.04 -10.51 14.93
N TYR A 73 -16.75 -10.13 14.93
CA TYR A 73 -16.32 -8.73 14.78
C TYR A 73 -16.82 -8.14 13.46
N GLN A 74 -16.68 -8.87 12.36
CA GLN A 74 -17.15 -8.44 11.05
C GLN A 74 -18.66 -8.17 11.04
N LEU A 75 -19.46 -9.10 11.57
CA LEU A 75 -20.92 -8.96 11.61
C LEU A 75 -21.35 -7.80 12.50
N ALA A 76 -20.81 -7.71 13.72
CA ALA A 76 -21.14 -6.64 14.64
C ALA A 76 -20.71 -5.27 14.11
N ASN A 77 -19.50 -5.14 13.54
CA ASN A 77 -19.02 -3.90 12.98
C ASN A 77 -19.80 -3.49 11.72
N MET A 78 -20.13 -4.45 10.85
CA MET A 78 -20.94 -4.18 9.66
C MET A 78 -22.36 -3.70 10.02
N THR A 79 -23.00 -4.35 10.98
CA THR A 79 -24.34 -3.93 11.47
C THR A 79 -24.26 -2.52 12.09
N TYR A 80 -23.23 -2.24 12.86
CA TYR A 80 -23.02 -0.93 13.49
C TYR A 80 -22.78 0.17 12.45
N ALA A 81 -21.91 -0.10 11.46
CA ALA A 81 -21.66 0.82 10.36
C ALA A 81 -22.90 1.07 9.49
N TRP A 82 -23.66 0.00 9.18
CA TRP A 82 -24.90 0.13 8.42
C TRP A 82 -25.94 1.00 9.12
N ASN A 83 -26.11 0.82 10.44
CA ASN A 83 -26.99 1.68 11.25
C ASN A 83 -26.51 3.12 11.24
N ALA A 84 -25.20 3.35 11.37
CA ALA A 84 -24.63 4.70 11.36
C ALA A 84 -24.86 5.41 10.03
N VAL A 85 -24.67 4.75 8.90
CA VAL A 85 -24.96 5.33 7.56
C VAL A 85 -26.44 5.70 7.43
N ARG A 86 -27.35 4.98 8.10
CA ARG A 86 -28.80 5.27 8.06
C ARG A 86 -29.24 6.36 9.02
N MET A 87 -28.62 6.45 10.19
CA MET A 87 -29.17 7.20 11.33
C MET A 87 -28.30 8.37 11.80
N CYS A 88 -26.97 8.30 11.62
CA CYS A 88 -26.09 9.38 12.05
C CYS A 88 -26.22 10.63 11.18
N ASP A 89 -25.93 11.76 11.78
CA ASP A 89 -25.81 13.03 11.08
C ASP A 89 -24.40 13.15 10.49
N TYR A 90 -24.31 13.21 9.16
CA TYR A 90 -23.07 13.41 8.39
C TYR A 90 -23.37 14.19 7.10
N ASP A 91 -22.36 14.83 6.57
CA ASP A 91 -22.45 15.58 5.30
C ASP A 91 -21.90 14.75 4.13
N ILE A 92 -20.78 14.04 4.34
CA ILE A 92 -20.13 13.22 3.33
C ILE A 92 -19.88 11.81 3.92
N PHE A 93 -20.11 10.78 3.10
CA PHE A 93 -19.74 9.40 3.43
C PHE A 93 -18.49 9.01 2.64
N HIS A 94 -17.49 8.41 3.31
CA HIS A 94 -16.26 7.95 2.68
C HIS A 94 -15.98 6.51 3.09
N PRO A 95 -16.38 5.50 2.28
CA PRO A 95 -16.13 4.09 2.58
C PRO A 95 -14.65 3.76 2.54
N THR A 96 -14.20 2.90 3.45
CA THR A 96 -12.80 2.51 3.54
C THR A 96 -12.42 1.33 2.65
N TYR A 97 -13.42 0.70 2.00
CA TYR A 97 -13.22 -0.36 1.01
C TYR A 97 -14.45 -0.55 0.10
N TYR A 98 -14.48 -1.63 -0.68
CA TYR A 98 -15.34 -1.76 -1.85
C TYR A 98 -16.62 -2.59 -1.63
N ASN A 99 -17.03 -2.93 -0.41
CA ASN A 99 -18.33 -3.56 -0.20
C ASN A 99 -19.46 -2.51 -0.28
N PRO A 100 -20.42 -2.66 -1.22
CA PRO A 100 -21.44 -1.65 -1.50
C PRO A 100 -22.66 -1.67 -0.57
N TYR A 101 -22.58 -2.28 0.62
CA TYR A 101 -23.68 -2.46 1.56
C TYR A 101 -24.43 -1.16 1.91
N PHE A 102 -23.75 -0.04 1.83
CA PHE A 102 -24.23 1.29 2.23
C PHE A 102 -25.04 2.03 1.14
N LEU A 103 -24.90 1.65 -0.14
CA LEU A 103 -25.42 2.43 -1.28
C LEU A 103 -26.89 2.80 -1.16
N SER A 104 -27.74 1.86 -0.76
CA SER A 104 -29.19 2.12 -0.63
C SER A 104 -29.49 3.17 0.46
N ALA A 105 -28.71 3.20 1.52
CA ALA A 105 -28.87 4.15 2.62
C ALA A 105 -28.38 5.54 2.21
N VAL A 106 -27.22 5.64 1.60
CA VAL A 106 -26.63 6.90 1.10
C VAL A 106 -27.56 7.56 0.07
N LYS A 107 -28.02 6.79 -0.94
CA LYS A 107 -28.97 7.28 -1.95
C LYS A 107 -30.28 7.79 -1.33
N ARG A 108 -30.87 7.06 -0.40
CA ARG A 108 -32.10 7.48 0.27
C ARG A 108 -31.91 8.78 1.06
N ARG A 109 -30.74 8.98 1.65
CA ARG A 109 -30.40 10.17 2.42
C ARG A 109 -29.96 11.36 1.56
N LYS A 110 -29.75 11.12 0.25
CA LYS A 110 -29.22 12.13 -0.70
C LYS A 110 -27.92 12.77 -0.19
N LYS A 111 -27.04 11.93 0.40
CA LYS A 111 -25.73 12.39 0.86
C LYS A 111 -24.65 11.96 -0.15
N PRO A 112 -23.71 12.85 -0.48
CA PRO A 112 -22.61 12.49 -1.37
C PRO A 112 -21.71 11.46 -0.72
N PHE A 113 -21.10 10.57 -1.55
CA PHE A 113 -20.01 9.73 -1.10
C PHE A 113 -18.77 9.86 -1.98
N VAL A 114 -17.63 9.90 -1.33
CA VAL A 114 -16.30 9.90 -1.94
C VAL A 114 -15.74 8.49 -1.92
N LEU A 115 -15.17 8.03 -3.02
CA LEU A 115 -14.54 6.70 -3.11
C LEU A 115 -13.04 6.83 -3.36
N THR A 116 -12.19 6.34 -2.45
CA THR A 116 -10.75 6.22 -2.73
C THR A 116 -10.46 4.90 -3.44
N ILE A 117 -9.82 4.97 -4.60
CA ILE A 117 -9.31 3.81 -5.35
C ILE A 117 -7.80 3.73 -5.16
N HIS A 118 -7.36 2.67 -4.46
CA HIS A 118 -5.95 2.45 -4.15
C HIS A 118 -5.18 1.81 -5.30
N ASP A 119 -5.84 1.03 -6.12
CA ASP A 119 -5.29 0.38 -7.33
C ASP A 119 -6.41 -0.20 -8.21
N MET A 120 -6.04 -0.60 -9.42
CA MET A 120 -6.87 -1.39 -10.33
C MET A 120 -6.20 -2.75 -10.63
N THR A 121 -5.46 -3.29 -9.63
CA THR A 121 -4.67 -4.51 -9.78
C THR A 121 -5.54 -5.71 -10.20
N PHE A 122 -6.68 -5.89 -9.56
CA PHE A 122 -7.54 -7.04 -9.84
C PHE A 122 -8.18 -6.97 -11.22
N GLU A 123 -8.45 -5.77 -11.71
CA GLU A 123 -8.97 -5.54 -13.05
C GLU A 123 -7.90 -5.75 -14.13
N ARG A 124 -6.64 -5.37 -13.83
CA ARG A 124 -5.49 -5.54 -14.75
C ARG A 124 -4.93 -6.97 -14.73
N TYR A 125 -4.99 -7.65 -13.58
CA TYR A 125 -4.45 -9.01 -13.37
C TYR A 125 -5.53 -9.95 -12.78
N PRO A 126 -6.63 -10.19 -13.51
CA PRO A 126 -7.75 -11.00 -13.01
C PRO A 126 -7.37 -12.45 -12.72
N GLN A 127 -6.30 -12.98 -13.32
CA GLN A 127 -5.78 -14.32 -13.04
C GLN A 127 -5.21 -14.48 -11.62
N ASP A 128 -4.85 -13.37 -10.97
CA ASP A 128 -4.32 -13.36 -9.60
C ASP A 128 -5.42 -13.24 -8.54
N VAL A 129 -6.70 -13.15 -8.96
CA VAL A 129 -7.86 -12.99 -8.09
C VAL A 129 -8.52 -14.34 -7.82
N LEU A 130 -8.92 -14.56 -6.57
CA LEU A 130 -9.70 -15.74 -6.22
C LEU A 130 -11.09 -15.70 -6.88
N ILE A 131 -11.55 -16.81 -7.43
CA ILE A 131 -12.84 -16.95 -8.15
C ILE A 131 -14.04 -16.41 -7.35
N TYR A 132 -13.97 -16.46 -6.02
CA TYR A 132 -15.06 -16.00 -5.13
C TYR A 132 -14.89 -14.55 -4.65
N ASP A 133 -13.85 -13.84 -5.09
CA ASP A 133 -13.65 -12.44 -4.73
C ASP A 133 -14.63 -11.57 -5.53
N ARG A 134 -15.42 -10.77 -4.80
CA ARG A 134 -16.40 -9.84 -5.39
C ARG A 134 -15.85 -8.42 -5.53
N THR A 135 -14.56 -8.22 -5.30
CA THR A 135 -13.96 -6.87 -5.31
C THR A 135 -14.14 -6.18 -6.66
N ILE A 136 -13.89 -6.88 -7.77
CA ILE A 136 -14.05 -6.29 -9.12
C ILE A 136 -15.49 -5.80 -9.37
N PRO A 137 -16.55 -6.63 -9.28
CA PRO A 137 -17.91 -6.16 -9.53
C PRO A 137 -18.38 -5.12 -8.50
N HIS A 138 -17.95 -5.21 -7.26
CA HIS A 138 -18.27 -4.21 -6.23
C HIS A 138 -17.60 -2.86 -6.54
N LYS A 139 -16.31 -2.86 -6.86
CA LYS A 139 -15.56 -1.65 -7.22
C LYS A 139 -16.16 -0.98 -8.46
N LYS A 140 -16.46 -1.76 -9.52
CA LYS A 140 -17.12 -1.27 -10.73
C LYS A 140 -18.45 -0.57 -10.40
N ARG A 141 -19.28 -1.18 -9.54
CA ARG A 141 -20.54 -0.59 -9.10
C ARG A 141 -20.32 0.71 -8.32
N LEU A 142 -19.36 0.73 -7.39
CA LEU A 142 -19.07 1.92 -6.59
C LEU A 142 -18.52 3.06 -7.42
N ILE A 143 -17.65 2.79 -8.39
CA ILE A 143 -17.13 3.78 -9.33
C ILE A 143 -18.27 4.46 -10.09
N ALA A 144 -19.23 3.68 -10.60
CA ALA A 144 -20.36 4.22 -11.35
C ALA A 144 -21.30 5.10 -10.49
N GLU A 145 -21.35 4.87 -9.19
CA GLU A 145 -22.29 5.51 -8.25
C GLU A 145 -21.66 6.60 -7.39
N ALA A 146 -20.32 6.73 -7.41
CA ALA A 146 -19.61 7.72 -6.60
C ALA A 146 -19.90 9.16 -7.09
N ASP A 147 -20.10 10.08 -6.15
CA ASP A 147 -20.19 11.50 -6.46
C ASP A 147 -18.81 12.06 -6.82
N HIS A 148 -17.77 11.57 -6.14
CA HIS A 148 -16.39 11.91 -6.46
C HIS A 148 -15.45 10.74 -6.14
N ILE A 149 -14.38 10.59 -6.93
CA ILE A 149 -13.37 9.55 -6.77
C ILE A 149 -12.03 10.20 -6.45
N ILE A 150 -11.33 9.64 -5.48
CA ILE A 150 -9.92 9.91 -5.22
C ILE A 150 -9.10 8.75 -5.80
N ALA A 151 -8.26 9.03 -6.78
CA ALA A 151 -7.25 8.10 -7.27
C ALA A 151 -5.92 8.41 -6.58
N VAL A 152 -5.18 7.38 -6.16
CA VAL A 152 -3.93 7.57 -5.40
C VAL A 152 -2.73 7.93 -6.28
N SER A 153 -2.89 7.85 -7.60
CA SER A 153 -1.87 8.23 -8.60
C SER A 153 -2.55 8.59 -9.93
N GLU A 154 -1.83 9.30 -10.79
CA GLU A 154 -2.27 9.56 -12.17
C GLU A 154 -2.42 8.23 -12.95
N ASN A 155 -1.55 7.25 -12.67
CA ASN A 155 -1.69 5.92 -13.24
C ASN A 155 -3.05 5.29 -12.84
N THR A 156 -3.39 5.28 -11.56
CA THR A 156 -4.68 4.76 -11.09
C THR A 156 -5.86 5.53 -11.69
N LYS A 157 -5.75 6.86 -11.85
CA LYS A 157 -6.76 7.67 -12.52
C LYS A 157 -6.95 7.26 -13.98
N ARG A 158 -5.87 7.08 -14.75
CA ARG A 158 -5.94 6.58 -16.14
C ARG A 158 -6.63 5.23 -16.23
N ASP A 159 -6.28 4.29 -15.33
CA ASP A 159 -6.89 2.97 -15.29
C ASP A 159 -8.40 3.03 -14.98
N ILE A 160 -8.81 3.87 -14.03
CA ILE A 160 -10.24 4.07 -13.72
C ILE A 160 -10.99 4.56 -14.96
N ILE A 161 -10.47 5.58 -15.64
CA ILE A 161 -11.09 6.15 -16.84
C ILE A 161 -11.18 5.08 -17.94
N GLU A 162 -10.08 4.41 -18.23
CA GLU A 162 -10.01 3.38 -19.29
C GLU A 162 -10.98 2.22 -19.04
N LEU A 163 -11.03 1.72 -17.79
CA LEU A 163 -11.78 0.50 -17.45
C LEU A 163 -13.25 0.76 -17.12
N SER A 164 -13.63 1.98 -16.77
CA SER A 164 -15.00 2.31 -16.39
C SER A 164 -15.71 3.30 -17.30
N GLY A 165 -14.99 4.08 -18.09
CA GLY A 165 -15.56 5.14 -18.92
C GLY A 165 -16.14 6.32 -18.14
N ILE A 166 -15.80 6.46 -16.85
CA ILE A 166 -16.31 7.54 -16.01
C ILE A 166 -15.76 8.90 -16.45
N ASP A 167 -16.54 9.96 -16.24
CA ASP A 167 -16.13 11.33 -16.48
C ASP A 167 -14.86 11.68 -15.67
N PRO A 168 -13.75 12.06 -16.32
CA PRO A 168 -12.52 12.45 -15.65
C PRO A 168 -12.65 13.58 -14.64
N SER A 169 -13.66 14.46 -14.81
CA SER A 169 -13.93 15.57 -13.88
C SER A 169 -14.34 15.10 -12.47
N LYS A 170 -14.87 13.89 -12.38
CA LYS A 170 -15.22 13.25 -11.11
C LYS A 170 -14.02 12.65 -10.36
N ILE A 171 -12.81 12.69 -10.93
CA ILE A 171 -11.65 12.04 -10.35
C ILE A 171 -10.58 13.08 -9.99
N SER A 172 -10.24 13.16 -8.71
CA SER A 172 -9.06 13.90 -8.24
C SER A 172 -7.92 12.92 -7.90
N VAL A 173 -6.70 13.29 -8.27
CA VAL A 173 -5.52 12.55 -7.80
C VAL A 173 -5.09 13.12 -6.46
N VAL A 174 -4.95 12.24 -5.47
CA VAL A 174 -4.42 12.55 -4.15
C VAL A 174 -3.39 11.48 -3.79
N HIS A 175 -2.13 11.83 -3.92
CA HIS A 175 -1.03 10.94 -3.58
C HIS A 175 -1.05 10.53 -2.10
N HIS A 176 -0.57 9.33 -1.80
CA HIS A 176 -0.36 8.93 -0.41
C HIS A 176 0.62 9.87 0.28
N GLY A 177 0.26 10.26 1.50
CA GLY A 177 1.20 10.94 2.40
C GLY A 177 2.07 9.92 3.13
N TYR A 178 3.30 10.31 3.42
CA TYR A 178 4.25 9.52 4.18
C TYR A 178 4.84 10.33 5.34
N ARG A 179 5.04 9.67 6.45
CA ARG A 179 5.88 10.14 7.56
C ARG A 179 6.77 8.99 8.04
N PRO A 180 8.01 9.24 8.44
CA PRO A 180 8.84 8.24 9.11
C PRO A 180 8.14 7.69 10.35
N ILE A 181 8.23 6.37 10.57
CA ILE A 181 7.51 5.71 11.67
C ILE A 181 8.42 5.46 12.87
N ALA A 182 9.68 5.11 12.62
CA ALA A 182 10.61 4.70 13.64
C ALA A 182 12.05 5.06 13.29
N GLU A 183 12.90 5.13 14.31
CA GLU A 183 14.35 5.11 14.12
C GLU A 183 14.80 3.71 13.71
N ALA A 184 15.87 3.64 12.90
CA ALA A 184 16.41 2.38 12.46
C ALA A 184 17.08 1.61 13.59
N ALA A 185 16.73 0.33 13.76
CA ALA A 185 17.49 -0.60 14.58
C ALA A 185 18.96 -0.72 14.07
N PRO A 186 19.87 -1.32 14.84
CA PRO A 186 21.19 -1.68 14.35
C PRO A 186 21.12 -2.52 13.07
N GLN A 187 22.20 -2.47 12.27
CA GLN A 187 22.32 -3.26 11.04
C GLN A 187 22.11 -4.74 11.30
N LEU A 188 21.22 -5.37 10.51
CA LEU A 188 20.84 -6.78 10.70
C LEU A 188 21.61 -7.74 9.79
N PHE A 189 21.98 -7.29 8.60
CA PHE A 189 22.67 -8.06 7.57
C PHE A 189 23.76 -7.22 6.92
N ASP A 190 24.82 -7.84 6.41
CA ASP A 190 25.93 -7.09 5.83
C ASP A 190 25.62 -6.60 4.41
N ARG A 191 25.87 -7.37 3.39
CA ARG A 191 25.78 -6.97 1.99
C ARG A 191 24.55 -7.54 1.31
N TYR A 192 23.49 -6.74 1.13
CA TYR A 192 22.22 -7.24 0.61
C TYR A 192 21.45 -6.24 -0.25
N VAL A 193 20.60 -6.81 -1.10
CA VAL A 193 19.51 -6.14 -1.81
C VAL A 193 18.21 -6.44 -1.06
N LEU A 194 17.39 -5.42 -0.84
CA LEU A 194 16.11 -5.56 -0.13
C LEU A 194 14.96 -5.77 -1.11
N TYR A 195 14.11 -6.74 -0.83
CA TYR A 195 12.82 -6.96 -1.48
C TYR A 195 11.70 -6.92 -0.44
N VAL A 196 10.66 -6.11 -0.67
CA VAL A 196 9.54 -5.93 0.27
C VAL A 196 8.22 -6.33 -0.37
N GLY A 197 7.51 -7.27 0.24
CA GLY A 197 6.17 -7.66 -0.15
C GLY A 197 5.98 -9.12 -0.56
N GLU A 198 4.83 -9.42 -1.17
CA GLU A 198 4.54 -10.73 -1.74
C GLU A 198 5.38 -10.98 -3.01
N ARG A 199 5.62 -12.26 -3.33
CA ARG A 199 6.55 -12.68 -4.40
C ARG A 199 5.89 -13.36 -5.59
N LYS A 200 4.60 -13.21 -5.76
CA LYS A 200 3.81 -13.92 -6.80
C LYS A 200 3.19 -12.97 -7.82
N GLY A 201 2.79 -13.53 -8.95
CA GLY A 201 2.02 -12.86 -10.00
C GLY A 201 2.69 -11.58 -10.49
N TYR A 202 1.92 -10.51 -10.58
CA TYR A 202 2.33 -9.19 -11.08
C TYR A 202 3.49 -8.54 -10.31
N LYS A 203 3.85 -9.05 -9.11
CA LYS A 203 5.03 -8.59 -8.34
C LYS A 203 6.36 -8.96 -8.98
N ASN A 204 6.35 -9.82 -10.00
CA ASN A 204 7.48 -10.14 -10.89
C ASN A 204 8.77 -10.62 -10.17
N PHE A 205 8.64 -11.15 -8.95
CA PHE A 205 9.81 -11.56 -8.15
C PHE A 205 10.63 -12.67 -8.81
N PHE A 206 9.98 -13.74 -9.30
CA PHE A 206 10.69 -14.90 -9.86
C PHE A 206 11.37 -14.60 -11.20
N PRO A 207 10.76 -13.90 -12.16
CA PRO A 207 11.45 -13.45 -13.36
C PRO A 207 12.64 -12.55 -13.04
N TRP A 208 12.48 -11.58 -12.12
CA TRP A 208 13.57 -10.74 -11.66
C TRP A 208 14.70 -11.55 -10.99
N LEU A 209 14.38 -12.47 -10.06
CA LEU A 209 15.37 -13.34 -9.41
C LEU A 209 16.14 -14.18 -10.44
N SER A 210 15.45 -14.68 -11.47
CA SER A 210 16.07 -15.39 -12.58
C SER A 210 17.10 -14.53 -13.31
N ALA A 211 16.72 -13.30 -13.63
CA ALA A 211 17.58 -12.33 -14.34
C ALA A 211 18.84 -11.97 -13.54
N VAL A 212 18.70 -11.77 -12.22
CA VAL A 212 19.83 -11.33 -11.36
C VAL A 212 20.63 -12.50 -10.76
N ARG A 213 20.21 -13.75 -10.98
CA ARG A 213 20.92 -14.93 -10.50
C ARG A 213 22.41 -14.94 -10.87
N PRO A 214 22.87 -14.59 -12.08
CA PRO A 214 24.28 -14.55 -12.40
C PRO A 214 25.09 -13.64 -11.45
N LEU A 215 24.54 -12.52 -10.99
CA LEU A 215 25.20 -11.63 -10.04
C LEU A 215 25.34 -12.27 -8.66
N LEU A 216 24.32 -13.01 -8.20
CA LEU A 216 24.38 -13.78 -6.94
C LEU A 216 25.41 -14.89 -6.99
N MET A 217 25.62 -15.50 -8.16
CA MET A 217 26.62 -16.57 -8.33
C MET A 217 28.04 -16.01 -8.42
N ALA A 218 28.19 -14.82 -8.99
CA ALA A 218 29.49 -14.16 -9.12
C ALA A 218 30.00 -13.54 -7.79
N ASP A 219 29.09 -13.06 -6.94
CA ASP A 219 29.42 -12.48 -5.63
C ASP A 219 28.91 -13.37 -4.48
N PRO A 220 29.77 -14.17 -3.84
CA PRO A 220 29.37 -15.06 -2.75
C PRO A 220 28.95 -14.31 -1.47
N THR A 221 29.18 -13.01 -1.37
CA THR A 221 28.80 -12.19 -0.21
C THR A 221 27.42 -11.54 -0.39
N LEU A 222 26.94 -11.41 -1.64
CA LEU A 222 25.69 -10.77 -1.93
C LEU A 222 24.49 -11.64 -1.48
N ARG A 223 23.53 -11.01 -0.82
CA ARG A 223 22.26 -11.62 -0.36
C ARG A 223 21.06 -10.86 -0.91
N ILE A 224 19.92 -11.51 -0.96
CA ILE A 224 18.61 -10.87 -1.12
C ILE A 224 17.86 -11.10 0.18
N VAL A 225 17.50 -10.01 0.85
CA VAL A 225 16.66 -10.04 2.04
C VAL A 225 15.22 -9.75 1.63
N CYS A 226 14.33 -10.68 1.93
CA CYS A 226 12.91 -10.59 1.63
C CYS A 226 12.11 -10.36 2.91
N THR A 227 11.16 -9.44 2.86
CA THR A 227 10.14 -9.31 3.91
C THR A 227 8.78 -9.81 3.40
N GLY A 228 7.73 -9.71 4.23
CA GLY A 228 6.40 -10.20 3.90
C GLY A 228 6.17 -11.63 4.38
N ASN A 229 5.45 -12.45 3.59
CA ASN A 229 5.19 -13.83 3.98
C ASN A 229 6.46 -14.69 4.00
N PRO A 230 6.60 -15.64 4.95
CA PRO A 230 7.68 -16.63 4.93
C PRO A 230 7.75 -17.39 3.61
N PHE A 231 8.93 -17.90 3.28
CA PHE A 231 9.07 -18.72 2.07
C PHE A 231 8.21 -19.99 2.18
N SER A 232 7.41 -20.23 1.17
CA SER A 232 6.65 -21.48 1.04
C SER A 232 7.55 -22.65 0.63
N ALA A 233 7.09 -23.89 0.85
CA ALA A 233 7.82 -25.09 0.43
C ALA A 233 8.07 -25.11 -1.11
N ALA A 234 7.14 -24.56 -1.90
CA ALA A 234 7.31 -24.46 -3.35
C ALA A 234 8.42 -23.45 -3.73
N GLU A 235 8.50 -22.30 -3.04
CA GLU A 235 9.56 -21.32 -3.23
C GLU A 235 10.92 -21.89 -2.83
N ILE A 236 11.02 -22.58 -1.70
CA ILE A 236 12.27 -23.22 -1.24
C ILE A 236 12.73 -24.27 -2.26
N LYS A 237 11.81 -25.09 -2.79
CA LYS A 237 12.14 -26.07 -3.85
C LYS A 237 12.70 -25.38 -5.12
N PHE A 238 12.12 -24.25 -5.48
CA PHE A 238 12.58 -23.46 -6.61
C PHE A 238 13.98 -22.86 -6.37
N PHE A 239 14.22 -22.29 -5.17
CA PHE A 239 15.53 -21.74 -4.79
C PHE A 239 16.62 -22.79 -4.78
N ASN A 240 16.32 -24.00 -4.27
CA ASN A 240 17.23 -25.14 -4.30
C ASN A 240 17.60 -25.55 -5.74
N LYS A 241 16.59 -25.63 -6.63
CA LYS A 241 16.83 -25.94 -8.05
C LYS A 241 17.77 -24.93 -8.73
N TRP A 242 17.72 -23.68 -8.28
CA TRP A 242 18.54 -22.60 -8.84
C TRP A 242 19.85 -22.38 -8.09
N ASN A 243 20.14 -23.15 -7.04
CA ASN A 243 21.30 -23.00 -6.17
C ASN A 243 21.46 -21.60 -5.57
N VAL A 244 20.33 -20.97 -5.18
CA VAL A 244 20.30 -19.63 -4.58
C VAL A 244 19.76 -19.62 -3.16
N THR A 245 19.43 -20.76 -2.57
CA THR A 245 18.79 -20.85 -1.24
C THR A 245 19.60 -20.15 -0.17
N ASP A 246 20.93 -20.31 -0.14
CA ASP A 246 21.81 -19.67 0.84
C ASP A 246 22.00 -18.16 0.59
N ARG A 247 21.47 -17.64 -0.50
CA ARG A 247 21.51 -16.23 -0.88
C ARG A 247 20.23 -15.48 -0.54
N LEU A 248 19.16 -16.22 -0.23
CA LEU A 248 17.84 -15.66 0.05
C LEU A 248 17.54 -15.76 1.54
N LEU A 249 17.31 -14.62 2.16
CA LEU A 249 16.98 -14.52 3.57
C LEU A 249 15.57 -13.96 3.73
N HIS A 250 14.82 -14.49 4.70
CA HIS A 250 13.51 -13.96 5.04
C HIS A 250 13.50 -13.44 6.48
N ILE A 251 12.86 -12.28 6.67
CA ILE A 251 12.65 -11.71 7.99
C ILE A 251 11.23 -11.15 8.11
N SER A 252 10.57 -11.45 9.24
CA SER A 252 9.34 -10.76 9.66
C SER A 252 9.75 -9.58 10.53
N ALA A 253 9.87 -8.40 9.93
CA ALA A 253 10.41 -7.20 10.56
C ALA A 253 9.31 -6.33 11.19
N ASN A 254 9.60 -5.75 12.36
CA ASN A 254 8.86 -4.63 12.90
C ASN A 254 9.31 -3.30 12.25
N ASP A 255 8.70 -2.17 12.64
CA ASP A 255 8.96 -0.87 12.00
C ASP A 255 10.44 -0.42 12.13
N GLU A 256 11.06 -0.61 13.30
CA GLU A 256 12.48 -0.28 13.53
C GLU A 256 13.42 -1.15 12.67
N GLN A 257 13.10 -2.45 12.59
CA GLN A 257 13.82 -3.39 11.74
C GLN A 257 13.60 -3.08 10.25
N MET A 258 12.39 -2.68 9.84
CA MET A 258 12.13 -2.24 8.46
C MET A 258 12.94 -0.99 8.11
N ALA A 259 13.01 0.00 9.00
CA ALA A 259 13.85 1.18 8.82
C ALA A 259 15.33 0.81 8.67
N SER A 260 15.81 -0.15 9.49
CA SER A 260 17.17 -0.70 9.39
C SER A 260 17.40 -1.41 8.05
N LEU A 261 16.46 -2.26 7.64
CA LEU A 261 16.56 -2.99 6.36
C LEU A 261 16.65 -2.04 5.16
N TYR A 262 15.91 -0.94 5.16
CA TYR A 262 16.08 0.08 4.12
C TYR A 262 17.42 0.80 4.26
N ARG A 263 17.78 1.29 5.43
CA ARG A 263 18.98 2.13 5.66
C ARG A 263 20.28 1.47 5.23
N TYR A 264 20.43 0.17 5.47
CA TYR A 264 21.67 -0.57 5.25
C TYR A 264 21.67 -1.44 4.00
N ALA A 265 20.59 -1.49 3.24
CA ALA A 265 20.56 -2.17 1.95
C ALA A 265 21.46 -1.46 0.93
N LEU A 266 22.07 -2.22 0.04
CA LEU A 266 22.70 -1.68 -1.17
C LEU A 266 21.68 -0.92 -2.03
N CYS A 267 20.50 -1.54 -2.19
CA CYS A 267 19.32 -0.91 -2.77
C CYS A 267 18.06 -1.67 -2.37
N PHE A 268 16.92 -1.00 -2.45
CA PHE A 268 15.61 -1.61 -2.48
C PHE A 268 15.20 -1.87 -3.92
N VAL A 269 14.75 -3.09 -4.23
CA VAL A 269 14.28 -3.45 -5.57
C VAL A 269 12.78 -3.69 -5.56
N PHE A 270 12.07 -3.16 -6.58
CA PHE A 270 10.63 -3.30 -6.71
C PHE A 270 10.27 -3.63 -8.17
N PRO A 271 10.31 -4.92 -8.56
CA PRO A 271 10.21 -5.34 -9.96
C PRO A 271 8.77 -5.52 -10.45
N SER A 272 7.77 -5.05 -9.70
CA SER A 272 6.36 -5.22 -10.01
C SER A 272 6.01 -4.65 -11.38
N HIS A 273 5.16 -5.36 -12.13
CA HIS A 273 4.55 -4.84 -13.34
C HIS A 273 3.50 -3.77 -13.08
N TYR A 274 2.90 -3.84 -11.89
CA TYR A 274 1.80 -2.95 -11.53
C TYR A 274 1.74 -2.69 -10.03
N GLU A 275 1.52 -1.43 -9.66
CA GLU A 275 1.18 -0.97 -8.31
C GLU A 275 0.23 0.24 -8.41
N GLY A 276 -0.57 0.47 -7.37
CA GLY A 276 -1.40 1.66 -7.32
C GLY A 276 -0.62 2.93 -6.97
N PHE A 277 0.42 2.81 -6.10
CA PHE A 277 1.24 3.93 -5.68
C PHE A 277 2.70 3.54 -5.36
N GLY A 278 2.91 2.53 -4.51
CA GLY A 278 4.27 2.11 -4.13
C GLY A 278 4.80 2.77 -2.85
N ILE A 279 4.05 2.72 -1.76
CA ILE A 279 4.50 3.23 -0.45
C ILE A 279 5.91 2.75 -0.06
N PRO A 280 6.36 1.50 -0.34
CA PRO A 280 7.72 1.06 -0.09
C PRO A 280 8.81 1.93 -0.72
N ILE A 281 8.53 2.65 -1.80
CA ILE A 281 9.46 3.61 -2.41
C ILE A 281 9.70 4.79 -1.46
N LEU A 282 8.63 5.33 -0.87
CA LEU A 282 8.74 6.44 0.09
C LEU A 282 9.43 6.00 1.39
N GLU A 283 9.21 4.76 1.81
CA GLU A 283 9.90 4.14 2.95
C GLU A 283 11.41 4.04 2.67
N ALA A 284 11.79 3.58 1.49
CA ALA A 284 13.18 3.52 1.05
C ALA A 284 13.82 4.91 1.01
N PHE A 285 13.18 5.88 0.38
CA PHE A 285 13.65 7.26 0.28
C PHE A 285 13.87 7.92 1.64
N SER A 286 12.90 7.75 2.54
CA SER A 286 12.97 8.30 3.90
C SER A 286 14.15 7.76 4.70
N ASN A 287 14.54 6.52 4.44
CA ASN A 287 15.69 5.88 5.08
C ASN A 287 17.01 6.04 4.29
N GLY A 288 17.00 6.79 3.19
CA GLY A 288 18.17 7.02 2.34
C GLY A 288 18.60 5.79 1.55
N CYS A 289 17.69 4.82 1.32
CA CYS A 289 17.95 3.64 0.51
C CYS A 289 17.85 3.99 -0.99
N PRO A 290 18.87 3.70 -1.81
CA PRO A 290 18.73 3.78 -3.25
C PRO A 290 17.66 2.80 -3.76
N VAL A 291 16.92 3.16 -4.81
CA VAL A 291 15.86 2.31 -5.32
C VAL A 291 16.11 1.89 -6.78
N CYS A 292 15.75 0.64 -7.07
CA CYS A 292 15.81 0.01 -8.38
C CYS A 292 14.41 -0.47 -8.75
N LEU A 293 13.78 0.16 -9.73
CA LEU A 293 12.36 0.00 -10.02
C LEU A 293 12.11 -0.50 -11.45
N SER A 294 11.03 -1.23 -11.64
CA SER A 294 10.51 -1.40 -13.00
C SER A 294 10.05 -0.05 -13.57
N ASP A 295 10.32 0.20 -14.85
CA ASP A 295 9.76 1.34 -15.58
C ASP A 295 8.31 1.03 -15.99
N ALA A 296 7.43 1.01 -14.99
CA ALA A 296 6.03 0.60 -15.16
C ALA A 296 5.10 1.26 -14.14
N SER A 297 3.81 1.32 -14.49
CA SER A 297 2.73 1.75 -13.60
C SER A 297 2.96 3.15 -13.02
N CYS A 298 2.81 3.32 -11.71
CA CYS A 298 2.98 4.59 -10.99
C CYS A 298 4.43 4.89 -10.59
N PHE A 299 5.37 4.01 -10.85
CA PHE A 299 6.73 4.17 -10.32
C PHE A 299 7.46 5.42 -10.83
N PRO A 300 7.43 5.75 -12.16
CA PRO A 300 8.01 6.99 -12.64
C PRO A 300 7.35 8.25 -12.04
N GLU A 301 6.03 8.20 -11.81
CA GLU A 301 5.29 9.28 -11.15
C GLU A 301 5.74 9.50 -9.71
N VAL A 302 5.97 8.41 -8.96
CA VAL A 302 6.35 8.48 -7.54
C VAL A 302 7.84 8.76 -7.36
N ALA A 303 8.70 8.05 -8.07
CA ALA A 303 10.14 8.13 -7.84
C ALA A 303 10.85 9.20 -8.68
N GLY A 304 10.29 9.60 -9.86
CA GLY A 304 10.94 10.59 -10.72
C GLY A 304 12.35 10.18 -11.12
N ASP A 305 13.30 11.07 -10.98
CA ASP A 305 14.73 10.83 -11.26
C ASP A 305 15.53 10.31 -10.04
N ALA A 306 14.85 9.96 -8.96
CA ALA A 306 15.46 9.45 -7.73
C ALA A 306 15.60 7.91 -7.72
N ALA A 307 15.37 7.25 -8.85
CA ALA A 307 15.48 5.80 -8.98
C ALA A 307 16.27 5.41 -10.23
N LEU A 308 16.86 4.21 -10.17
CA LEU A 308 17.36 3.54 -11.38
C LEU A 308 16.24 2.62 -11.90
N TYR A 309 15.90 2.75 -13.18
CA TYR A 309 14.81 2.01 -13.80
C TYR A 309 15.32 0.87 -14.68
N PHE A 310 14.50 -0.18 -14.79
CA PHE A 310 14.68 -1.28 -15.73
C PHE A 310 13.37 -1.68 -16.40
N ASN A 311 13.47 -2.26 -17.59
CA ASN A 311 12.33 -2.88 -18.25
C ASN A 311 11.97 -4.20 -17.53
N PRO A 312 10.76 -4.34 -16.91
CA PRO A 312 10.38 -5.54 -16.17
C PRO A 312 10.15 -6.78 -17.04
N ASN A 313 10.18 -6.64 -18.37
CA ASN A 313 10.06 -7.73 -19.34
C ASN A 313 11.39 -8.11 -19.99
N ASP A 314 12.50 -7.45 -19.61
CA ASP A 314 13.82 -7.67 -20.14
C ASP A 314 14.80 -8.11 -19.04
N ALA A 315 15.23 -9.37 -19.11
CA ALA A 315 16.14 -9.96 -18.12
C ALA A 315 17.51 -9.25 -18.10
N GLN A 316 18.02 -8.81 -19.26
CA GLN A 316 19.30 -8.10 -19.32
C GLN A 316 19.18 -6.72 -18.65
N SER A 317 18.12 -5.98 -18.96
CA SER A 317 17.84 -4.69 -18.32
C SER A 317 17.74 -4.80 -16.79
N MET A 318 17.07 -5.82 -16.28
CA MET A 318 16.98 -6.09 -14.83
C MET A 318 18.35 -6.40 -14.21
N GLN A 319 19.16 -7.20 -14.90
CA GLN A 319 20.50 -7.57 -14.44
C GLN A 319 21.44 -6.37 -14.46
N ASP A 320 21.47 -5.58 -15.53
CA ASP A 320 22.35 -4.44 -15.70
C ASP A 320 22.07 -3.35 -14.65
N ALA A 321 20.78 -3.02 -14.44
CA ALA A 321 20.41 -2.03 -13.44
C ALA A 321 20.82 -2.46 -12.03
N LEU A 322 20.62 -3.73 -11.66
CA LEU A 322 21.08 -4.19 -10.37
C LEU A 322 22.61 -4.20 -10.29
N HIS A 323 23.29 -4.67 -11.33
CA HIS A 323 24.78 -4.68 -11.39
C HIS A 323 25.36 -3.27 -11.17
N GLU A 324 24.81 -2.27 -11.84
CA GLU A 324 25.22 -0.89 -11.68
C GLU A 324 25.07 -0.40 -10.23
N LEU A 325 23.94 -0.67 -9.60
CA LEU A 325 23.71 -0.27 -8.20
C LEU A 325 24.61 -1.00 -7.20
N ILE A 326 24.88 -2.28 -7.36
CA ILE A 326 25.72 -3.02 -6.40
C ILE A 326 27.20 -2.71 -6.54
N THR A 327 27.64 -2.19 -7.72
CA THR A 327 29.05 -1.86 -8.00
C THR A 327 29.39 -0.38 -7.82
N SER A 328 28.46 0.54 -8.10
CA SER A 328 28.69 2.00 -8.03
C SER A 328 28.22 2.60 -6.71
N SER A 329 29.14 2.88 -5.79
CA SER A 329 28.83 3.62 -4.56
C SER A 329 28.46 5.08 -4.83
N ALA A 330 29.01 5.68 -5.87
CA ALA A 330 28.70 7.06 -6.28
C ALA A 330 27.23 7.17 -6.71
N LEU A 331 26.77 6.26 -7.57
CA LEU A 331 25.36 6.22 -7.99
C LEU A 331 24.42 6.01 -6.80
N ARG A 332 24.75 5.08 -5.90
CA ARG A 332 23.95 4.87 -4.68
C ARG A 332 23.84 6.14 -3.83
N SER A 333 24.94 6.87 -3.67
CA SER A 333 24.94 8.12 -2.91
C SER A 333 24.10 9.20 -3.58
N GLU A 334 24.18 9.33 -4.90
CA GLU A 334 23.37 10.26 -5.69
C GLU A 334 21.87 9.97 -5.54
N LEU A 335 21.46 8.73 -5.79
CA LEU A 335 20.05 8.32 -5.71
C LEU A 335 19.50 8.43 -4.29
N SER A 336 20.33 8.15 -3.26
CA SER A 336 19.96 8.36 -1.86
C SER A 336 19.64 9.83 -1.56
N LEU A 337 20.45 10.76 -2.05
CA LEU A 337 20.21 12.20 -1.87
C LEU A 337 18.93 12.65 -2.60
N LYS A 338 18.78 12.27 -3.87
CA LYS A 338 17.58 12.57 -4.66
C LYS A 338 16.32 12.00 -4.00
N GLY A 339 16.37 10.75 -3.49
CA GLY A 339 15.25 10.12 -2.81
C GLY A 339 14.83 10.88 -1.54
N LYS A 340 15.78 11.33 -0.72
CA LYS A 340 15.50 12.15 0.47
C LYS A 340 14.86 13.50 0.14
N GLU A 341 15.15 14.07 -1.02
CA GLU A 341 14.47 15.26 -1.50
C GLU A 341 13.08 14.93 -2.01
N ARG A 342 12.96 13.89 -2.83
CA ARG A 342 11.71 13.46 -3.46
C ARG A 342 10.62 13.11 -2.45
N VAL A 343 10.94 12.42 -1.36
CA VAL A 343 9.93 12.03 -0.34
C VAL A 343 9.25 13.23 0.32
N ARG A 344 9.86 14.42 0.33
CA ARG A 344 9.26 15.64 0.90
C ARG A 344 8.02 16.12 0.11
N GLU A 345 7.90 15.69 -1.15
CA GLU A 345 6.73 16.02 -1.96
C GLU A 345 5.49 15.21 -1.54
N PHE A 346 5.67 14.12 -0.81
CA PHE A 346 4.63 13.19 -0.38
C PHE A 346 4.37 13.29 1.12
N SER A 347 4.26 14.51 1.65
CA SER A 347 3.99 14.69 3.07
C SER A 347 2.53 14.33 3.43
N LEU A 348 2.33 13.94 4.69
CA LEU A 348 0.99 13.66 5.22
C LEU A 348 0.07 14.88 5.11
N GLU A 349 0.61 16.06 5.40
CA GLU A 349 -0.13 17.33 5.33
C GLU A 349 -0.66 17.61 3.92
N ARG A 350 0.16 17.35 2.88
CA ARG A 350 -0.26 17.49 1.48
C ARG A 350 -1.39 16.53 1.12
N MET A 351 -1.31 15.27 1.55
CA MET A 351 -2.37 14.29 1.32
C MET A 351 -3.68 14.72 2.00
N VAL A 352 -3.60 15.14 3.26
CA VAL A 352 -4.76 15.61 4.02
C VAL A 352 -5.38 16.83 3.35
N GLU A 353 -4.59 17.86 3.04
CA GLU A 353 -5.08 19.08 2.41
C GLU A 353 -5.71 18.81 1.02
N ALA A 354 -5.08 17.98 0.20
CA ALA A 354 -5.65 17.58 -1.09
C ALA A 354 -6.99 16.85 -0.93
N THR A 355 -7.13 16.00 0.10
CA THR A 355 -8.41 15.34 0.42
C THR A 355 -9.44 16.35 0.95
N CYS A 356 -9.04 17.30 1.79
CA CYS A 356 -9.92 18.38 2.26
C CYS A 356 -10.47 19.20 1.09
N ASN A 357 -9.65 19.47 0.07
CA ASN A 357 -10.08 20.16 -1.14
C ASN A 357 -11.17 19.38 -1.91
N VAL A 358 -11.11 18.04 -1.91
CA VAL A 358 -12.22 17.22 -2.44
C VAL A 358 -13.47 17.37 -1.57
N TYR A 359 -13.36 17.30 -0.25
CA TYR A 359 -14.51 17.44 0.64
C TYR A 359 -15.15 18.83 0.61
N ARG A 360 -14.38 19.89 0.40
CA ARG A 360 -14.91 21.28 0.28
C ARG A 360 -15.81 21.47 -0.92
N LYS A 361 -15.54 20.74 -2.02
CA LYS A 361 -16.31 20.80 -3.28
C LYS A 361 -17.67 20.10 -3.21
N LEU A 362 -17.87 19.22 -2.26
CA LEU A 362 -19.09 18.44 -2.04
C LEU A 362 -19.94 19.03 -0.89
#